data_53e928c21e3aac765ad5a9d10f1f7386
#
_entry.id   53e928c21e3aac765ad5a9d10f1f7386
#
_cell.length_a   1.000
_cell.length_b   1.000
_cell.length_c   1.000
_cell.angle_alpha   90.00
_cell.angle_beta   90.00
_cell.angle_gamma   90.00
#
_symmetry.space_group_name_H-M   'P 1'
#
loop_
_entity.id
_entity.type
_entity.pdbx_description
1 polymer ?
#
loop_
_entity_poly.entity_id
_entity_poly.type
_entity_poly.pdbx_seq_one_letter_code
_entity_poly.pdbx_strand_id
1 'polypeptide(L)'
;MQTFSKAKAIRGAFLDFVGDPFYGNERDSVRYLEDGLLVLKNGSIEAFGAYETIAPRFEEIPVTTYPGQLIIPGFLDIHVHYPQTEMIAAYGEQLLTWLERYTFPTEAKFQDADYARQIATFFLDELLKNGTTTAVVLTTIFPQSVEVLFEEADRRNMRIIAGQMWMDRNAPDFLLNDAIETYHQSREQIQKWHNRGRQLYAITPRFAITSTEAGLQFAGKLKAEFPDVYVHTHLSENAQEIAYTSELFPNTSDYLEVYEQYGLVGDRSIFAHGLHLSESEFERLSQAGATIAYCPTSNLFLGSGLFKLHRAKSIHSPVGVGLATDVGGGTGFSMLHTMSEAYKIAQLQGQNLSSFQAFYLATLGAAKSLSLAEKIGSFDPGKEADFTVLDLHATPILALRNGAVPARSLDVLESQLFGTMMLGDDRSIAATYVAGEPIYQKAAAQ
;
A
#
# COMPACT_ATOMS: atom_id res chain seq x y z
N MET A 1 29.97 -9.43 0.21
CA MET A 1 30.07 -10.24 -1.03
C MET A 1 28.65 -10.68 -1.35
N GLN A 2 28.01 -10.07 -2.34
CA GLN A 2 26.75 -10.58 -2.87
C GLN A 2 27.08 -11.90 -3.59
N THR A 3 26.64 -13.00 -3.03
CA THR A 3 26.62 -14.29 -3.74
C THR A 3 25.61 -14.13 -4.87
N PHE A 4 26.09 -14.17 -6.13
CA PHE A 4 25.23 -14.23 -7.30
C PHE A 4 24.25 -15.38 -7.13
N SER A 5 22.97 -15.08 -6.92
CA SER A 5 21.93 -16.08 -6.81
C SER A 5 21.90 -16.87 -8.12
N LYS A 6 21.97 -18.21 -8.04
CA LYS A 6 21.72 -19.07 -9.19
C LYS A 6 20.33 -18.77 -9.72
N ALA A 7 20.18 -18.69 -11.04
CA ALA A 7 18.88 -18.55 -11.65
C ALA A 7 17.93 -19.65 -11.15
N LYS A 8 16.68 -19.32 -10.89
CA LYS A 8 15.61 -20.23 -10.47
C LYS A 8 14.33 -19.88 -11.20
N ALA A 9 13.40 -20.79 -11.28
CA ALA A 9 12.15 -20.59 -11.96
C ALA A 9 10.95 -21.00 -11.09
N ILE A 10 9.83 -20.33 -11.32
CA ILE A 10 8.54 -20.60 -10.67
C ILE A 10 7.55 -20.98 -11.77
N ARG A 11 6.86 -22.13 -11.62
CA ARG A 11 5.82 -22.60 -12.55
C ARG A 11 4.48 -22.65 -11.85
N GLY A 12 3.41 -22.19 -12.52
CA GLY A 12 2.05 -22.24 -12.04
C GLY A 12 1.11 -21.45 -12.93
N ALA A 13 -0.09 -21.18 -12.45
CA ALA A 13 -0.99 -20.19 -13.05
C ALA A 13 -0.58 -18.79 -12.60
N PHE A 14 -0.58 -17.85 -13.54
CA PHE A 14 -0.18 -16.46 -13.28
C PHE A 14 -1.26 -15.49 -13.72
N LEU A 15 -1.45 -14.45 -12.92
CA LEU A 15 -2.28 -13.29 -13.24
C LEU A 15 -1.52 -12.00 -12.96
N ASP A 16 -1.47 -11.12 -13.93
CA ASP A 16 -1.11 -9.71 -13.74
C ASP A 16 -1.84 -8.79 -14.73
N PHE A 17 -1.48 -7.53 -14.73
CA PHE A 17 -2.14 -6.52 -15.57
C PHE A 17 -1.14 -5.89 -16.54
N VAL A 18 -1.61 -5.65 -17.77
CA VAL A 18 -0.87 -4.95 -18.84
C VAL A 18 -1.49 -3.58 -19.14
N GLY A 19 -2.63 -3.28 -18.55
CA GLY A 19 -3.39 -2.03 -18.71
C GLY A 19 -4.12 -1.65 -17.44
N ASP A 20 -4.94 -0.59 -17.52
CA ASP A 20 -5.83 -0.16 -16.43
C ASP A 20 -7.26 -0.66 -16.73
N PRO A 21 -7.82 -1.58 -15.91
CA PRO A 21 -9.13 -2.17 -16.15
C PRO A 21 -10.31 -1.22 -15.91
N PHE A 22 -10.06 0.01 -15.48
CA PHE A 22 -11.10 1.04 -15.39
C PHE A 22 -11.36 1.72 -16.73
N TYR A 23 -10.52 1.49 -17.75
CA TYR A 23 -10.64 2.14 -19.06
C TYR A 23 -10.70 1.12 -20.20
N GLY A 24 -11.68 1.28 -21.07
CA GLY A 24 -11.89 0.38 -22.22
C GLY A 24 -12.51 -0.96 -21.83
N ASN A 25 -12.12 -2.03 -22.54
CA ASN A 25 -12.54 -3.39 -22.17
C ASN A 25 -11.60 -3.92 -21.09
N GLU A 26 -12.14 -4.19 -19.92
CA GLU A 26 -11.39 -4.65 -18.73
C GLU A 26 -10.51 -5.87 -19.02
N ARG A 27 -11.00 -6.83 -19.82
CA ARG A 27 -10.29 -8.08 -20.12
C ARG A 27 -9.02 -7.87 -20.95
N ASP A 28 -8.96 -6.82 -21.74
CA ASP A 28 -7.77 -6.48 -22.53
C ASP A 28 -6.62 -5.99 -21.63
N SER A 29 -6.94 -5.60 -20.39
CA SER A 29 -5.95 -5.20 -19.38
C SER A 29 -5.38 -6.37 -18.57
N VAL A 30 -5.95 -7.58 -18.73
CA VAL A 30 -5.61 -8.77 -17.91
C VAL A 30 -4.68 -9.69 -18.70
N ARG A 31 -3.55 -10.07 -18.09
CA ARG A 31 -2.69 -11.15 -18.59
C ARG A 31 -2.81 -12.35 -17.67
N TYR A 32 -3.38 -13.44 -18.19
CA TYR A 32 -3.53 -14.71 -17.50
C TYR A 32 -2.84 -15.84 -18.25
N LEU A 33 -2.02 -16.60 -17.55
CA LEU A 33 -1.38 -17.83 -18.04
C LEU A 33 -1.80 -18.98 -17.15
N GLU A 34 -2.51 -19.98 -17.68
CA GLU A 34 -2.91 -21.19 -16.95
C GLU A 34 -1.69 -22.02 -16.52
N ASP A 35 -0.67 -22.10 -17.37
CA ASP A 35 0.62 -22.73 -17.12
C ASP A 35 1.74 -21.81 -17.61
N GLY A 36 2.28 -21.02 -16.72
CA GLY A 36 3.33 -20.07 -16.97
C GLY A 36 4.64 -20.45 -16.31
N LEU A 37 5.73 -19.84 -16.80
CA LEU A 37 7.06 -19.91 -16.20
C LEU A 37 7.59 -18.50 -15.96
N LEU A 38 8.00 -18.24 -14.71
CA LEU A 38 8.65 -17.02 -14.27
C LEU A 38 10.11 -17.36 -13.93
N VAL A 39 11.06 -16.85 -14.70
CA VAL A 39 12.49 -17.06 -14.48
C VAL A 39 13.09 -15.90 -13.73
N LEU A 40 13.79 -16.19 -12.65
CA LEU A 40 14.33 -15.23 -11.69
C LEU A 40 15.85 -15.27 -11.68
N LYS A 41 16.47 -14.08 -11.65
CA LYS A 41 17.92 -13.94 -11.54
C LYS A 41 18.28 -12.67 -10.78
N ASN A 42 19.10 -12.80 -9.74
CA ASN A 42 19.56 -11.67 -8.93
C ASN A 42 18.43 -10.77 -8.38
N GLY A 43 17.31 -11.38 -7.96
CA GLY A 43 16.18 -10.65 -7.39
C GLY A 43 15.23 -10.02 -8.42
N SER A 44 15.51 -10.17 -9.71
CA SER A 44 14.71 -9.61 -10.81
C SER A 44 14.14 -10.68 -11.72
N ILE A 45 13.14 -10.33 -12.50
CA ILE A 45 12.52 -11.19 -13.52
C ILE A 45 13.41 -11.17 -14.77
N GLU A 46 13.94 -12.33 -15.16
CA GLU A 46 14.72 -12.49 -16.39
C GLU A 46 13.83 -12.82 -17.59
N ALA A 47 12.81 -13.66 -17.38
CA ALA A 47 11.84 -14.02 -18.41
C ALA A 47 10.50 -14.41 -17.79
N PHE A 48 9.42 -14.18 -18.54
CA PHE A 48 8.07 -14.56 -18.16
C PHE A 48 7.24 -14.90 -19.41
N GLY A 49 6.44 -15.97 -19.34
CA GLY A 49 5.55 -16.36 -20.42
C GLY A 49 4.99 -17.76 -20.25
N ALA A 50 4.28 -18.25 -21.27
CA ALA A 50 3.75 -19.61 -21.30
C ALA A 50 4.88 -20.65 -21.12
N TYR A 51 4.65 -21.68 -20.31
CA TYR A 51 5.65 -22.68 -19.96
C TYR A 51 6.28 -23.32 -21.21
N GLU A 52 5.47 -23.75 -22.16
CA GLU A 52 5.94 -24.39 -23.42
C GLU A 52 6.88 -23.49 -24.23
N THR A 53 6.69 -22.16 -24.15
CA THR A 53 7.49 -21.19 -24.91
C THR A 53 8.81 -20.85 -24.22
N ILE A 54 8.78 -20.75 -22.88
CA ILE A 54 9.93 -20.26 -22.09
C ILE A 54 10.83 -21.38 -21.63
N ALA A 55 10.28 -22.53 -21.20
CA ALA A 55 11.03 -23.64 -20.60
C ALA A 55 12.19 -24.16 -21.46
N PRO A 56 12.08 -24.31 -22.81
CA PRO A 56 13.19 -24.81 -23.62
C PRO A 56 14.46 -23.95 -23.59
N ARG A 57 14.34 -22.69 -23.16
CA ARG A 57 15.48 -21.76 -23.05
C ARG A 57 16.19 -21.87 -21.69
N PHE A 58 15.59 -22.58 -20.73
CA PHE A 58 16.00 -22.59 -19.32
C PHE A 58 15.98 -24.01 -18.69
N GLU A 59 16.33 -25.05 -19.46
CA GLU A 59 16.21 -26.48 -19.09
C GLU A 59 16.99 -26.86 -17.83
N GLU A 60 18.10 -26.17 -17.52
CA GLU A 60 18.97 -26.50 -16.38
C GLU A 60 18.64 -25.73 -15.09
N ILE A 61 17.59 -24.90 -15.09
CA ILE A 61 17.27 -24.08 -13.94
C ILE A 61 16.32 -24.83 -13.00
N PRO A 62 16.58 -24.83 -11.66
CA PRO A 62 15.64 -25.40 -10.69
C PRO A 62 14.27 -24.74 -10.78
N VAL A 63 13.19 -25.54 -10.86
CA VAL A 63 11.82 -25.07 -10.95
C VAL A 63 11.05 -25.42 -9.68
N THR A 64 10.50 -24.41 -9.02
CA THR A 64 9.48 -24.57 -7.96
C THR A 64 8.10 -24.49 -8.60
N THR A 65 7.23 -25.46 -8.31
CA THR A 65 5.89 -25.54 -8.92
C THR A 65 4.81 -25.33 -7.89
N TYR A 66 3.79 -24.53 -8.24
CA TYR A 66 2.60 -24.24 -7.44
C TYR A 66 1.33 -24.75 -8.15
N PRO A 67 1.06 -26.08 -8.11
CA PRO A 67 -0.08 -26.66 -8.81
C PRO A 67 -1.39 -26.24 -8.16
N GLY A 68 -2.36 -25.78 -8.97
CA GLY A 68 -3.68 -25.36 -8.50
C GLY A 68 -3.72 -24.05 -7.72
N GLN A 69 -2.60 -23.34 -7.63
CA GLN A 69 -2.49 -22.03 -6.98
C GLN A 69 -2.27 -20.95 -8.03
N LEU A 70 -2.63 -19.71 -7.68
CA LEU A 70 -2.49 -18.55 -8.55
C LEU A 70 -1.36 -17.65 -8.07
N ILE A 71 -0.44 -17.30 -8.96
CA ILE A 71 0.68 -16.42 -8.67
C ILE A 71 0.34 -15.03 -9.22
N ILE A 72 0.42 -14.02 -8.36
CA ILE A 72 0.16 -12.61 -8.67
C ILE A 72 1.34 -11.74 -8.24
N PRO A 73 1.53 -10.53 -8.79
CA PRO A 73 2.46 -9.57 -8.20
C PRO A 73 2.14 -9.35 -6.72
N GLY A 74 3.16 -9.15 -5.90
CA GLY A 74 2.96 -8.87 -4.48
C GLY A 74 2.03 -7.68 -4.27
N PHE A 75 1.21 -7.74 -3.23
CA PHE A 75 0.32 -6.64 -2.90
C PHE A 75 1.11 -5.41 -2.44
N LEU A 76 0.57 -4.25 -2.75
CA LEU A 76 1.05 -2.95 -2.28
C LEU A 76 -0.01 -2.37 -1.35
N ASP A 77 0.38 -2.03 -0.13
CA ASP A 77 -0.42 -1.29 0.84
C ASP A 77 0.08 0.16 0.87
N ILE A 78 -0.69 1.10 0.31
CA ILE A 78 -0.18 2.45 0.09
C ILE A 78 -0.50 3.45 1.20
N HIS A 79 -1.02 2.98 2.34
CA HIS A 79 -1.16 3.74 3.58
C HIS A 79 -1.43 2.81 4.76
N VAL A 80 -0.51 2.78 5.71
CA VAL A 80 -0.63 1.94 6.90
C VAL A 80 0.20 2.53 8.07
N HIS A 81 -0.28 2.38 9.32
CA HIS A 81 0.39 2.88 10.51
C HIS A 81 1.01 1.74 11.32
N TYR A 82 2.32 1.48 11.20
CA TYR A 82 2.92 0.42 11.99
C TYR A 82 2.86 0.66 13.51
N PRO A 83 2.90 1.92 14.01
CA PRO A 83 2.79 2.17 15.43
C PRO A 83 1.43 1.81 16.04
N GLN A 84 0.40 1.67 15.21
CA GLN A 84 -0.96 1.38 15.65
C GLN A 84 -1.30 -0.12 15.63
N THR A 85 -0.32 -0.98 15.34
CA THR A 85 -0.50 -2.44 15.26
C THR A 85 -1.07 -3.02 16.55
N GLU A 86 -0.59 -2.58 17.72
CA GLU A 86 -1.04 -3.10 19.03
C GLU A 86 -2.50 -2.74 19.36
N MET A 87 -2.99 -1.61 18.81
CA MET A 87 -4.33 -1.12 19.09
C MET A 87 -5.35 -1.41 17.97
N ILE A 88 -4.98 -2.25 17.00
CA ILE A 88 -5.87 -2.66 15.92
C ILE A 88 -7.22 -3.14 16.47
N ALA A 89 -8.33 -2.71 15.83
CA ALA A 89 -9.70 -2.99 16.27
C ALA A 89 -10.05 -2.43 17.66
N ALA A 90 -9.34 -1.41 18.15
CA ALA A 90 -9.81 -0.63 19.29
C ALA A 90 -11.19 -0.03 18.99
N TYR A 91 -12.07 0.05 19.99
CA TYR A 91 -13.46 0.44 19.78
C TYR A 91 -13.58 1.74 18.98
N GLY A 92 -14.28 1.66 17.83
CA GLY A 92 -14.45 2.78 16.90
C GLY A 92 -15.28 3.90 17.52
N GLU A 93 -14.67 5.07 17.63
CA GLU A 93 -15.29 6.35 17.95
C GLU A 93 -15.10 7.28 16.75
N GLN A 94 -15.60 8.53 16.82
CA GLN A 94 -15.24 9.49 15.78
C GLN A 94 -13.74 9.81 15.82
N LEU A 95 -13.15 10.07 14.66
CA LEU A 95 -11.71 10.18 14.43
C LEU A 95 -10.94 10.89 15.55
N LEU A 96 -11.29 12.14 15.88
CA LEU A 96 -10.52 12.96 16.83
C LEU A 96 -10.51 12.34 18.24
N THR A 97 -11.65 11.85 18.72
CA THR A 97 -11.76 11.17 20.02
C THR A 97 -10.99 9.85 20.02
N TRP A 98 -11.03 9.10 18.92
CA TRP A 98 -10.30 7.85 18.78
C TRP A 98 -8.78 8.06 18.81
N LEU A 99 -8.28 9.15 18.17
CA LEU A 99 -6.88 9.54 18.23
C LEU A 99 -6.41 9.80 19.68
N GLU A 100 -7.16 10.58 20.44
CA GLU A 100 -6.82 10.92 21.83
C GLU A 100 -6.84 9.71 22.76
N ARG A 101 -7.84 8.83 22.57
CA ARG A 101 -8.08 7.72 23.49
C ARG A 101 -7.15 6.53 23.28
N TYR A 102 -6.85 6.19 22.03
CA TYR A 102 -6.12 4.97 21.69
C TYR A 102 -4.80 5.24 20.98
N THR A 103 -4.79 6.11 20.00
CA THR A 103 -3.66 6.29 19.08
C THR A 103 -2.49 6.96 19.79
N PHE A 104 -2.69 8.15 20.33
CA PHE A 104 -1.61 8.91 20.97
C PHE A 104 -0.92 8.17 22.13
N PRO A 105 -1.65 7.51 23.04
CA PRO A 105 -1.01 6.71 24.08
C PRO A 105 -0.18 5.53 23.54
N THR A 106 -0.61 4.93 22.42
CA THR A 106 0.12 3.82 21.79
C THR A 106 1.37 4.32 21.06
N GLU A 107 1.25 5.38 20.28
CA GLU A 107 2.38 5.98 19.56
C GLU A 107 3.48 6.50 20.49
N ALA A 108 3.13 6.97 21.68
CA ALA A 108 4.11 7.42 22.70
C ALA A 108 5.10 6.33 23.12
N LYS A 109 4.71 5.05 23.07
CA LYS A 109 5.59 3.93 23.44
C LYS A 109 6.80 3.81 22.49
N PHE A 110 6.73 4.38 21.29
CA PHE A 110 7.79 4.32 20.28
C PHE A 110 8.98 5.24 20.58
N GLN A 111 8.94 5.97 21.69
CA GLN A 111 10.12 6.58 22.27
C GLN A 111 11.16 5.52 22.68
N ASP A 112 10.71 4.31 23.01
CA ASP A 112 11.57 3.16 23.28
C ASP A 112 11.91 2.44 21.95
N ALA A 113 13.19 2.43 21.58
CA ALA A 113 13.68 1.82 20.36
C ALA A 113 13.52 0.29 20.33
N ASP A 114 13.62 -0.39 21.47
CA ASP A 114 13.47 -1.84 21.56
C ASP A 114 12.00 -2.23 21.34
N TYR A 115 11.07 -1.48 21.95
CA TYR A 115 9.64 -1.62 21.71
C TYR A 115 9.31 -1.36 20.23
N ALA A 116 9.81 -0.24 19.66
CA ALA A 116 9.62 0.08 18.25
C ALA A 116 10.11 -1.06 17.33
N ARG A 117 11.27 -1.67 17.64
CA ARG A 117 11.82 -2.81 16.88
C ARG A 117 10.95 -4.07 17.00
N GLN A 118 10.44 -4.35 18.19
CA GLN A 118 9.54 -5.48 18.40
C GLN A 118 8.28 -5.34 17.53
N ILE A 119 7.65 -4.15 17.54
CA ILE A 119 6.46 -3.91 16.74
C ILE A 119 6.78 -3.87 15.23
N ALA A 120 7.89 -3.26 14.82
CA ALA A 120 8.31 -3.25 13.41
C ALA A 120 8.52 -4.67 12.87
N THR A 121 9.16 -5.55 13.66
CA THR A 121 9.36 -6.97 13.31
C THR A 121 8.02 -7.66 13.08
N PHE A 122 7.11 -7.56 14.06
CA PHE A 122 5.78 -8.16 13.97
C PHE A 122 4.97 -7.62 12.79
N PHE A 123 4.96 -6.29 12.63
CA PHE A 123 4.25 -5.60 11.56
C PHE A 123 4.68 -6.05 10.16
N LEU A 124 6.00 -6.10 9.91
CA LEU A 124 6.54 -6.52 8.61
C LEU A 124 6.26 -8.00 8.35
N ASP A 125 6.32 -8.85 9.37
CA ASP A 125 6.00 -10.28 9.24
C ASP A 125 4.49 -10.48 8.95
N GLU A 126 3.59 -9.68 9.55
CA GLU A 126 2.15 -9.71 9.22
C GLU A 126 1.86 -9.18 7.81
N LEU A 127 2.54 -8.14 7.34
CA LEU A 127 2.43 -7.71 5.94
C LEU A 127 2.77 -8.86 4.98
N LEU A 128 3.92 -9.52 5.19
CA LEU A 128 4.37 -10.64 4.37
C LEU A 128 3.43 -11.84 4.44
N LYS A 129 2.91 -12.16 5.61
CA LYS A 129 1.92 -13.21 5.82
C LYS A 129 0.60 -12.94 5.07
N ASN A 130 0.27 -11.66 4.86
CA ASN A 130 -0.88 -11.22 4.07
C ASN A 130 -0.55 -10.92 2.59
N GLY A 131 0.65 -11.28 2.11
CA GLY A 131 1.03 -11.15 0.70
C GLY A 131 1.50 -9.76 0.29
N THR A 132 1.66 -8.84 1.22
CA THR A 132 2.10 -7.46 0.96
C THR A 132 3.63 -7.39 0.94
N THR A 133 4.20 -6.95 -0.18
CA THR A 133 5.65 -6.85 -0.41
C THR A 133 6.17 -5.42 -0.41
N THR A 134 5.27 -4.46 -0.59
CA THR A 134 5.57 -3.01 -0.59
C THR A 134 4.55 -2.29 0.26
N ALA A 135 4.99 -1.38 1.13
CA ALA A 135 4.08 -0.56 1.94
C ALA A 135 4.53 0.90 2.04
N VAL A 136 3.55 1.81 2.11
CA VAL A 136 3.73 3.22 2.46
C VAL A 136 3.29 3.40 3.91
N VAL A 137 4.26 3.66 4.80
CA VAL A 137 4.10 3.49 6.24
C VAL A 137 4.22 4.81 6.98
N LEU A 138 3.21 5.16 7.77
CA LEU A 138 3.36 6.17 8.80
C LEU A 138 4.09 5.60 10.01
N THR A 139 5.06 6.36 10.51
CA THR A 139 5.83 6.06 11.72
C THR A 139 5.32 6.94 12.87
N THR A 140 6.21 7.36 13.77
CA THR A 140 5.91 8.32 14.83
C THR A 140 6.78 9.57 14.73
N ILE A 141 6.62 10.50 15.66
CA ILE A 141 7.49 11.68 15.78
C ILE A 141 8.93 11.32 16.19
N PHE A 142 9.16 10.13 16.72
CA PHE A 142 10.45 9.69 17.24
C PHE A 142 11.35 9.17 16.11
N PRO A 143 12.56 9.75 15.88
CA PRO A 143 13.46 9.35 14.81
C PRO A 143 13.81 7.85 14.84
N GLN A 144 13.97 7.25 16.02
CA GLN A 144 14.28 5.82 16.18
C GLN A 144 13.19 4.90 15.62
N SER A 145 11.93 5.35 15.59
CA SER A 145 10.86 4.56 15.01
C SER A 145 11.02 4.39 13.49
N VAL A 146 11.57 5.39 12.81
CA VAL A 146 11.91 5.35 11.39
C VAL A 146 13.12 4.45 11.15
N GLU A 147 14.16 4.64 11.97
CA GLU A 147 15.42 3.90 11.86
C GLU A 147 15.21 2.40 11.97
N VAL A 148 14.50 1.96 13.02
CA VAL A 148 14.26 0.53 13.22
C VAL A 148 13.33 -0.08 12.16
N LEU A 149 12.35 0.67 11.67
CA LEU A 149 11.48 0.19 10.58
C LEU A 149 12.30 -0.08 9.32
N PHE A 150 13.15 0.87 8.89
CA PHE A 150 13.98 0.70 7.72
C PHE A 150 15.03 -0.42 7.89
N GLU A 151 15.63 -0.54 9.06
CA GLU A 151 16.56 -1.64 9.36
C GLU A 151 15.89 -3.01 9.25
N GLU A 152 14.70 -3.18 9.82
CA GLU A 152 13.95 -4.44 9.76
C GLU A 152 13.43 -4.74 8.35
N ALA A 153 13.04 -3.71 7.59
CA ALA A 153 12.65 -3.85 6.19
C ALA A 153 13.83 -4.23 5.29
N ASP A 154 15.01 -3.62 5.50
CA ASP A 154 16.24 -3.92 4.76
C ASP A 154 16.69 -5.38 4.97
N ARG A 155 16.58 -5.92 6.20
CA ARG A 155 16.84 -7.33 6.51
C ARG A 155 15.95 -8.30 5.74
N ARG A 156 14.71 -7.90 5.45
CA ARG A 156 13.71 -8.67 4.69
C ARG A 156 13.76 -8.35 3.18
N ASN A 157 14.60 -7.39 2.81
CA ASN A 157 14.66 -6.83 1.46
C ASN A 157 13.29 -6.29 0.97
N MET A 158 12.39 -5.91 1.88
CA MET A 158 11.09 -5.32 1.54
C MET A 158 11.26 -3.89 1.03
N ARG A 159 10.35 -3.46 0.16
CA ARG A 159 10.25 -2.06 -0.27
C ARG A 159 9.33 -1.31 0.67
N ILE A 160 9.90 -0.39 1.43
CA ILE A 160 9.15 0.48 2.34
C ILE A 160 9.35 1.95 1.94
N ILE A 161 8.25 2.69 1.93
CA ILE A 161 8.23 4.16 1.80
C ILE A 161 7.77 4.68 3.15
N ALA A 162 8.63 5.39 3.89
CA ALA A 162 8.31 5.88 5.23
C ALA A 162 9.12 7.14 5.56
N GLY A 163 8.75 7.82 6.63
CA GLY A 163 9.51 8.95 7.16
C GLY A 163 9.02 9.36 8.53
N GLN A 164 9.76 10.22 9.20
CA GLN A 164 9.39 10.73 10.51
C GLN A 164 8.09 11.52 10.41
N MET A 165 7.14 11.24 11.31
CA MET A 165 5.89 11.98 11.38
C MET A 165 6.10 13.35 12.02
N TRP A 166 5.43 14.37 11.47
CA TRP A 166 5.49 15.74 11.95
C TRP A 166 4.19 16.11 12.62
N MET A 167 4.28 16.54 13.90
CA MET A 167 3.18 17.11 14.68
C MET A 167 3.76 18.21 15.57
N ASP A 168 3.48 19.48 15.27
CA ASP A 168 4.01 20.62 16.00
C ASP A 168 2.90 21.51 16.64
N ARG A 169 1.64 21.02 16.61
CA ARG A 169 0.50 21.57 17.36
C ARG A 169 -0.61 20.52 17.53
N ASN A 170 -1.60 20.84 18.37
CA ASN A 170 -2.86 20.08 18.55
C ASN A 170 -2.65 18.57 18.77
N ALA A 171 -1.57 18.19 19.44
CA ALA A 171 -1.27 16.86 19.93
C ALA A 171 -0.85 16.97 21.40
N PRO A 172 -0.87 15.88 22.19
CA PRO A 172 -0.32 15.91 23.55
C PRO A 172 1.15 16.35 23.55
N ASP A 173 1.56 17.08 24.59
CA ASP A 173 2.93 17.64 24.68
C ASP A 173 4.04 16.60 24.44
N PHE A 174 3.82 15.35 24.88
CA PHE A 174 4.76 14.24 24.70
C PHE A 174 4.81 13.70 23.25
N LEU A 175 3.93 14.18 22.36
CA LEU A 175 3.90 13.85 20.94
C LEU A 175 4.02 15.11 20.03
N LEU A 176 4.50 16.21 20.60
CA LEU A 176 4.85 17.39 19.79
C LEU A 176 6.36 17.35 19.46
N ASN A 177 6.68 17.65 18.23
CA ASN A 177 8.06 17.87 17.80
C ASN A 177 8.27 19.32 17.34
N ASP A 178 9.48 19.80 17.44
CA ASP A 178 9.88 21.11 16.92
C ASP A 178 10.09 21.05 15.39
N ALA A 179 9.51 21.99 14.67
CA ALA A 179 9.53 22.00 13.20
C ALA A 179 10.94 22.10 12.62
N ILE A 180 11.84 22.89 13.25
CA ILE A 180 13.22 23.08 12.79
C ILE A 180 14.04 21.82 13.07
N GLU A 181 13.90 21.27 14.27
CA GLU A 181 14.58 20.03 14.65
C GLU A 181 14.13 18.86 13.75
N THR A 182 12.82 18.72 13.53
CA THR A 182 12.26 17.68 12.66
C THR A 182 12.74 17.84 11.20
N TYR A 183 12.86 19.06 10.70
CA TYR A 183 13.48 19.31 9.39
C TYR A 183 14.90 18.77 9.31
N HIS A 184 15.75 19.04 10.33
CA HIS A 184 17.13 18.54 10.33
C HIS A 184 17.18 17.01 10.46
N GLN A 185 16.41 16.42 11.37
CA GLN A 185 16.32 14.97 11.54
C GLN A 185 15.84 14.28 10.26
N SER A 186 14.77 14.77 9.65
CA SER A 186 14.25 14.22 8.40
C SER A 186 15.25 14.36 7.25
N ARG A 187 15.98 15.46 7.19
CA ARG A 187 17.04 15.66 6.18
C ARG A 187 18.16 14.62 6.33
N GLU A 188 18.61 14.35 7.54
CA GLU A 188 19.60 13.31 7.83
C GLU A 188 19.09 11.91 7.48
N GLN A 189 17.83 11.61 7.81
CA GLN A 189 17.19 10.34 7.46
C GLN A 189 17.03 10.16 5.94
N ILE A 190 16.68 11.21 5.20
CA ILE A 190 16.63 11.18 3.73
C ILE A 190 18.01 10.81 3.18
N GLN A 191 19.08 11.48 3.62
CA GLN A 191 20.43 11.21 3.18
C GLN A 191 20.92 9.80 3.51
N LYS A 192 20.42 9.22 4.61
CA LYS A 192 20.76 7.87 5.06
C LYS A 192 19.98 6.78 4.33
N TRP A 193 18.67 6.97 4.12
CA TRP A 193 17.75 5.90 3.75
C TRP A 193 17.13 6.02 2.36
N HIS A 194 16.92 7.24 1.84
CA HIS A 194 16.28 7.38 0.54
C HIS A 194 17.17 6.79 -0.57
N ASN A 195 16.61 5.88 -1.37
CA ASN A 195 17.31 5.10 -2.40
C ASN A 195 18.42 4.17 -1.87
N ARG A 196 18.44 3.88 -0.56
CA ARG A 196 19.31 2.83 0.00
C ARG A 196 18.62 1.48 -0.13
N GLY A 197 19.20 0.57 -0.92
CA GLY A 197 18.56 -0.70 -1.24
C GLY A 197 17.19 -0.46 -1.88
N ARG A 198 16.14 -0.88 -1.22
CA ARG A 198 14.76 -0.71 -1.69
C ARG A 198 13.97 0.33 -0.89
N GLN A 199 14.62 1.02 0.07
CA GLN A 199 13.97 1.98 0.95
C GLN A 199 13.79 3.33 0.27
N LEU A 200 12.65 3.98 0.51
CA LEU A 200 12.31 5.31 0.00
C LEU A 200 11.77 6.17 1.15
N TYR A 201 12.09 7.44 1.14
CA TYR A 201 11.65 8.35 2.18
C TYR A 201 10.38 9.11 1.80
N ALA A 202 9.51 9.38 2.78
CA ALA A 202 8.36 10.26 2.66
C ALA A 202 8.41 11.36 3.72
N ILE A 203 8.23 12.61 3.32
CA ILE A 203 7.97 13.73 4.22
C ILE A 203 6.54 13.57 4.71
N THR A 204 6.34 13.47 6.04
CA THR A 204 5.09 12.99 6.61
C THR A 204 4.50 13.96 7.65
N PRO A 205 3.99 15.15 7.26
CA PRO A 205 3.06 15.86 8.12
C PRO A 205 1.87 14.93 8.39
N ARG A 206 1.50 14.69 9.67
CA ARG A 206 0.40 13.76 9.96
C ARG A 206 -0.87 14.19 9.22
N PHE A 207 -1.31 15.41 9.46
CA PHE A 207 -2.41 16.10 8.77
C PHE A 207 -2.40 17.60 9.14
N ALA A 208 -3.22 18.41 8.46
CA ALA A 208 -3.19 19.86 8.66
C ALA A 208 -3.49 20.29 10.10
N ILE A 209 -4.37 19.59 10.83
CA ILE A 209 -4.71 19.92 12.21
C ILE A 209 -3.48 19.92 13.14
N THR A 210 -2.58 18.95 12.97
CA THR A 210 -1.37 18.82 13.80
C THR A 210 -0.15 19.54 13.24
N SER A 211 -0.32 20.35 12.19
CA SER A 211 0.76 21.07 11.53
C SER A 211 0.57 22.57 11.62
N THR A 212 1.56 23.30 12.12
CA THR A 212 1.59 24.77 12.01
C THR A 212 1.98 25.20 10.60
N GLU A 213 1.73 26.46 10.24
CA GLU A 213 2.26 27.03 8.98
C GLU A 213 3.78 26.91 8.90
N ALA A 214 4.50 27.10 10.01
CA ALA A 214 5.94 26.94 10.09
C ALA A 214 6.37 25.48 9.80
N GLY A 215 5.66 24.49 10.40
CA GLY A 215 5.91 23.07 10.14
C GLY A 215 5.71 22.72 8.67
N LEU A 216 4.59 23.16 8.07
CA LEU A 216 4.32 22.94 6.64
C LEU A 216 5.35 23.65 5.74
N GLN A 217 5.80 24.85 6.11
CA GLN A 217 6.83 25.60 5.37
C GLN A 217 8.16 24.83 5.38
N PHE A 218 8.57 24.26 6.53
CA PHE A 218 9.77 23.43 6.60
C PHE A 218 9.62 22.12 5.84
N ALA A 219 8.46 21.48 5.88
CA ALA A 219 8.16 20.29 5.07
C ALA A 219 8.26 20.61 3.57
N GLY A 220 7.69 21.73 3.11
CA GLY A 220 7.80 22.19 1.72
C GLY A 220 9.22 22.54 1.31
N LYS A 221 9.99 23.17 2.21
CA LYS A 221 11.42 23.43 1.99
C LYS A 221 12.19 22.12 1.81
N LEU A 222 11.92 21.11 2.64
CA LEU A 222 12.55 19.79 2.53
C LEU A 222 12.17 19.11 1.22
N LYS A 223 10.90 19.20 0.79
CA LYS A 223 10.44 18.67 -0.51
C LYS A 223 11.14 19.36 -1.68
N ALA A 224 11.35 20.67 -1.61
CA ALA A 224 12.08 21.42 -2.65
C ALA A 224 13.58 21.05 -2.70
N GLU A 225 14.20 20.74 -1.54
CA GLU A 225 15.60 20.28 -1.45
C GLU A 225 15.77 18.85 -2.00
N PHE A 226 14.75 17.97 -1.79
CA PHE A 226 14.74 16.58 -2.23
C PHE A 226 13.49 16.28 -3.07
N PRO A 227 13.46 16.68 -4.34
CA PRO A 227 12.26 16.60 -5.17
C PRO A 227 11.80 15.17 -5.48
N ASP A 228 12.66 14.17 -5.33
CA ASP A 228 12.38 12.76 -5.58
C ASP A 228 11.85 12.00 -4.35
N VAL A 229 11.83 12.59 -3.15
CA VAL A 229 11.16 11.99 -1.99
C VAL A 229 9.65 12.13 -2.10
N TYR A 230 8.93 11.25 -1.42
CA TYR A 230 7.47 11.31 -1.35
C TYR A 230 7.00 12.33 -0.32
N VAL A 231 5.74 12.73 -0.44
CA VAL A 231 4.94 13.35 0.62
C VAL A 231 3.84 12.36 0.97
N HIS A 232 3.59 12.12 2.25
CA HIS A 232 2.56 11.21 2.72
C HIS A 232 1.81 11.81 3.89
N THR A 233 0.50 12.04 3.74
CA THR A 233 -0.35 12.73 4.72
C THR A 233 -1.82 12.33 4.58
N HIS A 234 -2.67 12.75 5.51
CA HIS A 234 -4.12 12.58 5.46
C HIS A 234 -4.79 13.81 4.82
N LEU A 235 -5.90 13.60 4.14
CA LEU A 235 -6.66 14.65 3.46
C LEU A 235 -8.15 14.35 3.49
N SER A 236 -8.94 15.27 4.05
CA SER A 236 -10.42 15.29 3.96
C SER A 236 -11.08 13.95 4.33
N GLU A 237 -10.64 13.35 5.44
CA GLU A 237 -11.16 12.08 5.93
C GLU A 237 -12.52 12.23 6.61
N ASN A 238 -12.68 13.26 7.47
CA ASN A 238 -13.84 13.40 8.33
C ASN A 238 -14.38 14.84 8.28
N ALA A 239 -15.71 15.00 8.36
CA ALA A 239 -16.32 16.32 8.28
C ALA A 239 -15.90 17.27 9.43
N GLN A 240 -15.69 16.74 10.65
CA GLN A 240 -15.19 17.53 11.78
C GLN A 240 -13.74 17.96 11.58
N GLU A 241 -12.90 17.06 11.03
CA GLU A 241 -11.53 17.35 10.64
C GLU A 241 -11.46 18.49 9.62
N ILE A 242 -12.30 18.47 8.59
CA ILE A 242 -12.36 19.51 7.56
C ILE A 242 -12.78 20.86 8.17
N ALA A 243 -13.82 20.87 8.99
CA ALA A 243 -14.29 22.09 9.67
C ALA A 243 -13.17 22.68 10.55
N TYR A 244 -12.49 21.85 11.33
CA TYR A 244 -11.39 22.30 12.19
C TYR A 244 -10.18 22.80 11.37
N THR A 245 -9.87 22.15 10.26
CA THR A 245 -8.82 22.62 9.34
C THR A 245 -9.15 24.01 8.78
N SER A 246 -10.41 24.26 8.40
CA SER A 246 -10.85 25.57 7.90
C SER A 246 -10.74 26.69 8.98
N GLU A 247 -10.95 26.35 10.25
CA GLU A 247 -10.73 27.30 11.36
C GLU A 247 -9.24 27.64 11.55
N LEU A 248 -8.37 26.63 11.39
CA LEU A 248 -6.92 26.77 11.58
C LEU A 248 -6.22 27.46 10.40
N PHE A 249 -6.79 27.35 9.19
CA PHE A 249 -6.26 27.93 7.95
C PHE A 249 -7.34 28.78 7.22
N PRO A 250 -7.77 29.91 7.83
CA PRO A 250 -8.89 30.69 7.32
C PRO A 250 -8.63 31.39 5.97
N ASN A 251 -7.39 31.40 5.50
CA ASN A 251 -6.99 32.01 4.25
C ASN A 251 -6.91 31.01 3.06
N THR A 252 -7.33 29.76 3.27
CA THR A 252 -7.40 28.74 2.21
C THR A 252 -8.85 28.50 1.80
N SER A 253 -9.10 28.18 0.54
CA SER A 253 -10.44 27.93 0.01
C SER A 253 -10.94 26.51 0.38
N ASP A 254 -10.02 25.57 0.59
CA ASP A 254 -10.30 24.17 0.93
C ASP A 254 -9.08 23.51 1.60
N TYR A 255 -9.24 22.23 1.96
CA TYR A 255 -8.20 21.49 2.68
C TYR A 255 -6.97 21.21 1.81
N LEU A 256 -7.15 20.89 0.52
CA LEU A 256 -6.04 20.61 -0.39
C LEU A 256 -5.14 21.84 -0.55
N GLU A 257 -5.73 23.05 -0.62
CA GLU A 257 -4.96 24.29 -0.75
C GLU A 257 -4.00 24.51 0.42
N VAL A 258 -4.30 24.00 1.62
CA VAL A 258 -3.35 24.06 2.74
C VAL A 258 -2.02 23.43 2.35
N TYR A 259 -2.03 22.28 1.68
CA TYR A 259 -0.80 21.61 1.25
C TYR A 259 -0.19 22.22 -0.02
N GLU A 260 -1.04 22.73 -0.93
CA GLU A 260 -0.58 23.38 -2.16
C GLU A 260 0.25 24.63 -1.88
N GLN A 261 -0.15 25.44 -0.90
CA GLN A 261 0.56 26.67 -0.52
C GLN A 261 2.02 26.42 -0.10
N TYR A 262 2.34 25.20 0.37
CA TYR A 262 3.66 24.83 0.80
C TYR A 262 4.39 23.90 -0.19
N GLY A 263 3.83 23.67 -1.40
CA GLY A 263 4.47 22.83 -2.42
C GLY A 263 4.51 21.34 -2.07
N LEU A 264 3.54 20.86 -1.28
CA LEU A 264 3.43 19.48 -0.85
C LEU A 264 2.51 18.64 -1.73
N VAL A 265 1.99 19.20 -2.83
CA VAL A 265 1.12 18.51 -3.79
C VAL A 265 1.88 18.31 -5.11
N GLY A 266 2.00 17.04 -5.55
CA GLY A 266 2.71 16.68 -6.77
C GLY A 266 2.63 15.18 -7.08
N ASP A 267 3.36 14.73 -8.10
CA ASP A 267 3.38 13.34 -8.61
C ASP A 267 3.88 12.28 -7.62
N ARG A 268 4.51 12.69 -6.53
CA ARG A 268 4.97 11.82 -5.43
C ARG A 268 4.26 12.13 -4.12
N SER A 269 3.08 12.76 -4.18
CA SER A 269 2.27 13.04 -3.01
C SER A 269 1.15 12.03 -2.87
N ILE A 270 1.07 11.41 -1.68
CA ILE A 270 0.13 10.37 -1.32
C ILE A 270 -0.76 10.93 -0.22
N PHE A 271 -2.05 11.06 -0.52
CA PHE A 271 -3.07 11.57 0.39
C PHE A 271 -3.98 10.44 0.81
N ALA A 272 -4.02 10.13 2.11
CA ALA A 272 -4.94 9.13 2.63
C ALA A 272 -6.38 9.66 2.65
N HIS A 273 -7.33 8.78 2.38
CA HIS A 273 -8.78 8.93 2.41
C HIS A 273 -9.39 9.77 1.29
N GLY A 274 -9.33 11.08 1.33
CA GLY A 274 -9.92 11.95 0.29
C GLY A 274 -11.44 11.79 0.10
N LEU A 275 -12.20 11.55 1.19
CA LEU A 275 -13.62 11.18 1.13
C LEU A 275 -14.53 12.33 0.72
N HIS A 276 -14.19 13.52 1.16
CA HIS A 276 -15.05 14.70 1.04
C HIS A 276 -14.54 15.74 0.04
N LEU A 277 -13.70 15.29 -0.91
CA LEU A 277 -13.17 16.18 -1.95
C LEU A 277 -14.25 16.73 -2.86
N SER A 278 -14.13 18.01 -3.20
CA SER A 278 -14.90 18.71 -4.24
C SER A 278 -14.39 18.33 -5.63
N GLU A 279 -15.15 18.68 -6.67
CA GLU A 279 -14.73 18.49 -8.07
C GLU A 279 -13.43 19.24 -8.38
N SER A 280 -13.28 20.46 -7.88
CA SER A 280 -12.06 21.25 -8.07
C SER A 280 -10.82 20.62 -7.42
N GLU A 281 -10.96 20.04 -6.23
CA GLU A 281 -9.86 19.33 -5.59
C GLU A 281 -9.46 18.07 -6.37
N PHE A 282 -10.42 17.28 -6.89
CA PHE A 282 -10.11 16.15 -7.78
C PHE A 282 -9.38 16.59 -9.04
N GLU A 283 -9.78 17.70 -9.67
CA GLU A 283 -9.11 18.22 -10.86
C GLU A 283 -7.67 18.66 -10.57
N ARG A 284 -7.44 19.35 -9.45
CA ARG A 284 -6.10 19.79 -9.03
C ARG A 284 -5.20 18.60 -8.67
N LEU A 285 -5.70 17.60 -7.95
CA LEU A 285 -4.97 16.36 -7.67
C LEU A 285 -4.58 15.62 -8.97
N SER A 286 -5.52 15.56 -9.93
CA SER A 286 -5.26 14.97 -11.25
C SER A 286 -4.15 15.72 -12.00
N GLN A 287 -4.24 17.05 -12.06
CA GLN A 287 -3.25 17.91 -12.74
C GLN A 287 -1.87 17.81 -12.09
N ALA A 288 -1.81 17.66 -10.77
CA ALA A 288 -0.59 17.47 -10.02
C ALA A 288 0.02 16.06 -10.16
N GLY A 289 -0.75 15.09 -10.68
CA GLY A 289 -0.34 13.68 -10.71
C GLY A 289 -0.32 13.03 -9.33
N ALA A 290 -1.04 13.59 -8.36
CA ALA A 290 -1.07 13.11 -6.99
C ALA A 290 -1.88 11.80 -6.84
N THR A 291 -1.67 11.11 -5.73
CA THR A 291 -2.28 9.81 -5.42
C THR A 291 -3.18 9.90 -4.20
N ILE A 292 -4.32 9.21 -4.26
CA ILE A 292 -5.18 8.95 -3.10
C ILE A 292 -4.98 7.50 -2.64
N ALA A 293 -4.64 7.33 -1.37
CA ALA A 293 -4.67 6.04 -0.70
C ALA A 293 -6.11 5.76 -0.24
N TYR A 294 -6.76 4.82 -0.90
CA TYR A 294 -8.13 4.43 -0.60
C TYR A 294 -8.16 3.40 0.53
N CYS A 295 -8.68 3.82 1.70
CA CYS A 295 -8.71 3.09 2.97
C CYS A 295 -10.13 2.58 3.31
N PRO A 296 -10.73 1.66 2.55
CA PRO A 296 -12.16 1.34 2.69
C PRO A 296 -12.53 0.82 4.08
N THR A 297 -11.69 -0.02 4.67
CA THR A 297 -11.94 -0.64 5.98
C THR A 297 -11.97 0.41 7.09
N SER A 298 -10.98 1.30 7.14
CA SER A 298 -10.91 2.39 8.11
C SER A 298 -12.05 3.39 7.95
N ASN A 299 -12.34 3.78 6.70
CA ASN A 299 -13.42 4.72 6.41
C ASN A 299 -14.78 4.24 6.95
N LEU A 300 -15.05 2.92 6.86
CA LEU A 300 -16.25 2.32 7.42
C LEU A 300 -16.17 2.17 8.95
N PHE A 301 -15.05 1.71 9.46
CA PHE A 301 -14.88 1.45 10.89
C PHE A 301 -14.99 2.71 11.75
N LEU A 302 -14.39 3.81 11.32
CA LEU A 302 -14.47 5.12 11.99
C LEU A 302 -15.70 5.93 11.56
N GLY A 303 -16.52 5.45 10.61
CA GLY A 303 -17.69 6.14 10.11
C GLY A 303 -17.36 7.46 9.36
N SER A 304 -16.17 7.53 8.75
CA SER A 304 -15.67 8.74 8.08
C SER A 304 -16.43 9.06 6.79
N GLY A 305 -16.86 8.04 6.03
CA GLY A 305 -17.62 8.23 4.80
C GLY A 305 -17.34 7.19 3.70
N LEU A 306 -17.82 7.47 2.48
CA LEU A 306 -17.69 6.58 1.31
C LEU A 306 -16.85 7.26 0.24
N PHE A 307 -15.71 6.65 -0.12
CA PHE A 307 -14.82 7.18 -1.14
C PHE A 307 -15.43 7.10 -2.55
N LYS A 308 -15.31 8.17 -3.31
CA LYS A 308 -15.86 8.30 -4.67
C LYS A 308 -14.91 7.70 -5.72
N LEU A 309 -14.68 6.37 -5.66
CA LEU A 309 -13.69 5.68 -6.51
C LEU A 309 -13.90 5.94 -8.00
N HIS A 310 -15.13 5.85 -8.50
CA HIS A 310 -15.42 6.07 -9.92
C HIS A 310 -15.20 7.53 -10.33
N ARG A 311 -15.38 8.50 -9.40
CA ARG A 311 -15.00 9.88 -9.66
C ARG A 311 -13.47 10.04 -9.76
N ALA A 312 -12.73 9.44 -8.84
CA ALA A 312 -11.27 9.46 -8.87
C ALA A 312 -10.69 8.80 -10.15
N LYS A 313 -11.37 7.77 -10.66
CA LYS A 313 -11.03 7.08 -11.91
C LYS A 313 -11.71 7.68 -13.16
N SER A 314 -12.26 8.90 -13.08
CA SER A 314 -12.85 9.56 -14.26
C SER A 314 -11.82 9.76 -15.36
N ILE A 315 -12.18 9.44 -16.62
CA ILE A 315 -11.28 9.57 -17.78
C ILE A 315 -10.87 11.04 -18.06
N HIS A 316 -11.66 12.00 -17.59
CA HIS A 316 -11.40 13.43 -17.84
C HIS A 316 -10.36 14.02 -16.88
N SER A 317 -10.34 13.55 -15.65
CA SER A 317 -9.41 14.01 -14.62
C SER A 317 -9.07 12.86 -13.66
N PRO A 318 -8.32 11.84 -14.15
CA PRO A 318 -8.00 10.67 -13.37
C PRO A 318 -7.00 11.03 -12.27
N VAL A 319 -7.27 10.58 -11.05
CA VAL A 319 -6.34 10.63 -9.93
C VAL A 319 -5.73 9.25 -9.73
N GLY A 320 -4.45 9.19 -9.36
CA GLY A 320 -3.82 7.94 -8.94
C GLY A 320 -4.56 7.35 -7.73
N VAL A 321 -4.90 6.07 -7.76
CA VAL A 321 -5.55 5.38 -6.62
C VAL A 321 -4.90 4.03 -6.40
N GLY A 322 -4.52 3.74 -5.17
CA GLY A 322 -4.20 2.40 -4.69
C GLY A 322 -5.01 2.07 -3.44
N LEU A 323 -5.18 0.78 -3.16
CA LEU A 323 -5.81 0.33 -1.93
C LEU A 323 -4.85 0.42 -0.74
N ALA A 324 -5.41 0.65 0.43
CA ALA A 324 -4.68 0.77 1.67
C ALA A 324 -5.45 0.14 2.84
N THR A 325 -4.75 -0.53 3.73
CA THR A 325 -5.36 -1.14 4.92
C THR A 325 -5.64 -0.14 6.00
N ASP A 326 -4.74 0.85 6.14
CA ASP A 326 -4.80 1.85 7.21
C ASP A 326 -4.91 1.22 8.62
N VAL A 327 -4.13 0.16 8.89
CA VAL A 327 -3.97 -0.34 10.26
C VAL A 327 -3.44 0.81 11.14
N GLY A 328 -4.07 1.25 12.20
CA GLY A 328 -5.12 0.65 13.07
C GLY A 328 -6.51 1.28 12.97
N GLY A 329 -6.80 2.33 12.17
CA GLY A 329 -8.17 2.67 11.81
C GLY A 329 -8.79 1.55 10.96
N GLY A 330 -8.01 0.94 10.10
CA GLY A 330 -8.35 -0.32 9.46
C GLY A 330 -8.18 -1.53 10.40
N THR A 331 -9.00 -2.56 10.22
CA THR A 331 -9.17 -3.65 11.17
C THR A 331 -8.35 -4.90 10.85
N GLY A 332 -7.41 -4.85 9.90
CA GLY A 332 -6.59 -6.01 9.53
C GLY A 332 -5.57 -5.69 8.45
N PHE A 333 -4.60 -6.60 8.27
CA PHE A 333 -3.53 -6.51 7.28
C PHE A 333 -3.91 -7.08 5.90
N SER A 334 -5.09 -7.70 5.78
CA SER A 334 -5.48 -8.43 4.57
C SER A 334 -5.94 -7.50 3.46
N MET A 335 -5.19 -7.45 2.35
CA MET A 335 -5.61 -6.77 1.13
C MET A 335 -6.86 -7.39 0.51
N LEU A 336 -7.09 -8.69 0.70
CA LEU A 336 -8.33 -9.36 0.26
C LEU A 336 -9.54 -8.80 1.00
N HIS A 337 -9.43 -8.63 2.33
CA HIS A 337 -10.48 -7.99 3.12
C HIS A 337 -10.68 -6.54 2.71
N THR A 338 -9.60 -5.78 2.49
CA THR A 338 -9.65 -4.39 2.01
C THR A 338 -10.39 -4.29 0.67
N MET A 339 -10.15 -5.20 -0.28
CA MET A 339 -10.88 -5.28 -1.54
C MET A 339 -12.37 -5.59 -1.34
N SER A 340 -12.71 -6.49 -0.39
CA SER A 340 -14.10 -6.80 -0.04
C SER A 340 -14.86 -5.57 0.47
N GLU A 341 -14.24 -4.77 1.33
CA GLU A 341 -14.85 -3.52 1.82
C GLU A 341 -14.97 -2.48 0.70
N ALA A 342 -13.97 -2.35 -0.18
CA ALA A 342 -14.04 -1.47 -1.34
C ALA A 342 -15.22 -1.83 -2.27
N TYR A 343 -15.45 -3.14 -2.50
CA TYR A 343 -16.61 -3.62 -3.26
C TYR A 343 -17.93 -3.22 -2.60
N LYS A 344 -18.08 -3.42 -1.27
CA LYS A 344 -19.30 -3.07 -0.54
C LYS A 344 -19.59 -1.57 -0.58
N ILE A 345 -18.54 -0.73 -0.47
CA ILE A 345 -18.67 0.73 -0.61
C ILE A 345 -19.12 1.11 -2.01
N ALA A 346 -18.58 0.47 -3.06
CA ALA A 346 -19.06 0.70 -4.43
C ALA A 346 -20.55 0.35 -4.57
N GLN A 347 -20.98 -0.80 -4.06
CA GLN A 347 -22.39 -1.22 -4.07
C GLN A 347 -23.31 -0.23 -3.32
N LEU A 348 -22.88 0.29 -2.17
CA LEU A 348 -23.64 1.31 -1.42
C LEU A 348 -23.85 2.62 -2.23
N GLN A 349 -22.97 2.89 -3.19
CA GLN A 349 -23.04 4.03 -4.10
C GLN A 349 -23.69 3.69 -5.45
N GLY A 350 -24.28 2.49 -5.60
CA GLY A 350 -24.90 2.04 -6.86
C GLY A 350 -23.90 1.83 -7.99
N GLN A 351 -22.64 1.52 -7.65
CA GLN A 351 -21.52 1.32 -8.57
C GLN A 351 -21.00 -0.12 -8.47
N ASN A 352 -20.25 -0.56 -9.48
CA ASN A 352 -19.63 -1.87 -9.50
C ASN A 352 -18.12 -1.75 -9.29
N LEU A 353 -17.53 -2.75 -8.66
CA LEU A 353 -16.09 -2.98 -8.60
C LEU A 353 -15.85 -4.45 -8.92
N SER A 354 -15.25 -4.75 -10.08
CA SER A 354 -14.91 -6.11 -10.44
C SER A 354 -13.72 -6.63 -9.63
N SER A 355 -13.54 -7.95 -9.60
CA SER A 355 -12.35 -8.53 -8.96
C SER A 355 -11.06 -8.09 -9.68
N PHE A 356 -11.05 -7.98 -11.00
CA PHE A 356 -9.88 -7.50 -11.73
C PHE A 356 -9.53 -6.05 -11.36
N GLN A 357 -10.53 -5.16 -11.28
CA GLN A 357 -10.33 -3.78 -10.82
C GLN A 357 -9.77 -3.72 -9.40
N ALA A 358 -10.30 -4.54 -8.48
CA ALA A 358 -9.84 -4.59 -7.09
C ALA A 358 -8.38 -5.07 -6.98
N PHE A 359 -8.03 -6.18 -7.66
CA PHE A 359 -6.65 -6.70 -7.68
C PHE A 359 -5.68 -5.74 -8.38
N TYR A 360 -6.12 -5.06 -9.43
CA TYR A 360 -5.31 -4.02 -10.07
C TYR A 360 -4.96 -2.88 -9.11
N LEU A 361 -5.93 -2.38 -8.32
CA LEU A 361 -5.70 -1.32 -7.33
C LEU A 361 -4.73 -1.72 -6.21
N ALA A 362 -4.56 -3.01 -5.96
CA ALA A 362 -3.62 -3.53 -4.97
C ALA A 362 -2.27 -4.00 -5.55
N THR A 363 -2.08 -3.92 -6.88
CA THR A 363 -0.87 -4.36 -7.57
C THR A 363 -0.36 -3.30 -8.54
N LEU A 364 -0.56 -3.47 -9.86
CA LEU A 364 -0.05 -2.53 -10.88
C LEU A 364 -0.63 -1.11 -10.73
N GLY A 365 -1.89 -0.98 -10.36
CA GLY A 365 -2.54 0.32 -10.14
C GLY A 365 -1.87 1.10 -9.01
N ALA A 366 -1.62 0.44 -7.87
CA ALA A 366 -0.87 1.01 -6.77
C ALA A 366 0.58 1.34 -7.16
N ALA A 367 1.26 0.44 -7.90
CA ALA A 367 2.62 0.68 -8.39
C ALA A 367 2.70 1.90 -9.32
N LYS A 368 1.72 2.07 -10.23
CA LYS A 368 1.61 3.26 -11.09
C LYS A 368 1.39 4.53 -10.27
N SER A 369 0.47 4.48 -9.31
CA SER A 369 0.17 5.61 -8.42
C SER A 369 1.39 6.06 -7.61
N LEU A 370 2.28 5.12 -7.27
CA LEU A 370 3.54 5.41 -6.57
C LEU A 370 4.72 5.72 -7.51
N SER A 371 4.51 5.83 -8.83
CA SER A 371 5.62 6.00 -9.81
C SER A 371 6.65 4.87 -9.73
N LEU A 372 6.22 3.65 -9.38
CA LEU A 372 7.06 2.44 -9.22
C LEU A 372 6.75 1.34 -10.26
N ALA A 373 5.86 1.60 -11.23
CA ALA A 373 5.42 0.59 -12.18
C ALA A 373 6.55 0.02 -13.06
N GLU A 374 7.64 0.76 -13.26
CA GLU A 374 8.83 0.27 -13.95
C GLU A 374 9.65 -0.74 -13.12
N LYS A 375 9.38 -0.81 -11.80
CA LYS A 375 10.12 -1.68 -10.87
C LYS A 375 9.31 -2.87 -10.38
N ILE A 376 8.00 -2.68 -10.12
CA ILE A 376 7.12 -3.68 -9.47
C ILE A 376 5.70 -3.65 -10.05
N GLY A 377 4.85 -4.57 -9.62
CA GLY A 377 3.41 -4.58 -9.89
C GLY A 377 2.99 -5.37 -11.13
N SER A 378 3.92 -5.94 -11.90
CA SER A 378 3.65 -6.90 -12.99
C SER A 378 4.84 -7.85 -13.18
N PHE A 379 4.68 -8.87 -14.05
CA PHE A 379 5.72 -9.86 -14.34
C PHE A 379 6.58 -9.52 -15.56
N ASP A 380 6.66 -8.26 -15.95
CA ASP A 380 7.49 -7.89 -17.10
C ASP A 380 8.99 -8.10 -16.78
N PRO A 381 9.78 -8.62 -17.75
CA PRO A 381 11.21 -8.77 -17.58
C PRO A 381 11.92 -7.47 -17.19
N GLY A 382 12.89 -7.57 -16.29
CA GLY A 382 13.64 -6.46 -15.73
C GLY A 382 13.09 -5.92 -14.41
N LYS A 383 11.82 -6.23 -14.06
CA LYS A 383 11.22 -5.83 -12.78
C LYS A 383 11.73 -6.68 -11.62
N GLU A 384 11.58 -6.16 -10.42
CA GLU A 384 11.87 -6.87 -9.18
C GLU A 384 10.89 -8.04 -8.99
N ALA A 385 11.38 -9.17 -8.52
CA ALA A 385 10.61 -10.39 -8.41
C ALA A 385 9.83 -10.46 -7.08
N ASP A 386 8.91 -9.52 -6.90
CA ASP A 386 7.97 -9.47 -5.77
C ASP A 386 6.64 -10.07 -6.18
N PHE A 387 6.26 -11.18 -5.57
CA PHE A 387 5.00 -11.85 -5.90
C PHE A 387 4.43 -12.65 -4.75
N THR A 388 3.14 -12.92 -4.84
CA THR A 388 2.36 -13.67 -3.86
C THR A 388 1.71 -14.87 -4.54
N VAL A 389 1.74 -16.00 -3.86
CA VAL A 389 1.06 -17.24 -4.28
C VAL A 389 -0.25 -17.35 -3.50
N LEU A 390 -1.36 -17.31 -4.21
CA LEU A 390 -2.70 -17.45 -3.65
C LEU A 390 -3.20 -18.89 -3.74
N ASP A 391 -3.66 -19.42 -2.62
CA ASP A 391 -4.46 -20.63 -2.55
C ASP A 391 -5.95 -20.27 -2.62
N LEU A 392 -6.55 -20.44 -3.80
CA LEU A 392 -7.96 -20.14 -4.05
C LEU A 392 -8.91 -21.15 -3.37
N HIS A 393 -8.35 -22.17 -2.71
CA HIS A 393 -9.08 -23.27 -2.03
C HIS A 393 -8.67 -23.38 -0.55
N ALA A 394 -8.08 -22.37 0.01
CA ALA A 394 -7.46 -22.32 1.34
C ALA A 394 -8.38 -22.75 2.50
N THR A 395 -9.68 -22.63 2.32
CA THR A 395 -10.68 -23.02 3.32
C THR A 395 -11.78 -23.87 2.67
N PRO A 396 -12.51 -24.73 3.44
CA PRO A 396 -13.58 -25.53 2.88
C PRO A 396 -14.65 -24.73 2.13
N ILE A 397 -14.98 -23.53 2.61
CA ILE A 397 -15.95 -22.66 1.93
C ILE A 397 -15.40 -22.08 0.62
N LEU A 398 -14.13 -21.69 0.58
CA LEU A 398 -13.49 -21.26 -0.66
C LEU A 398 -13.38 -22.41 -1.67
N ALA A 399 -12.99 -23.59 -1.23
CA ALA A 399 -12.93 -24.77 -2.09
C ALA A 399 -14.30 -25.12 -2.68
N LEU A 400 -15.36 -25.04 -1.88
CA LEU A 400 -16.74 -25.25 -2.36
C LEU A 400 -17.16 -24.16 -3.37
N ARG A 401 -16.88 -22.89 -3.06
CA ARG A 401 -17.28 -21.72 -3.86
C ARG A 401 -16.54 -21.64 -5.19
N ASN A 402 -15.25 -21.90 -5.19
CA ASN A 402 -14.38 -21.77 -6.35
C ASN A 402 -14.32 -23.03 -7.23
N GLY A 403 -14.83 -24.17 -6.73
CA GLY A 403 -14.78 -25.46 -7.42
C GLY A 403 -13.39 -26.09 -7.44
N ALA A 404 -13.31 -27.36 -7.83
CA ALA A 404 -12.08 -28.15 -7.78
C ALA A 404 -11.12 -27.95 -8.97
N VAL A 405 -11.50 -27.16 -9.98
CA VAL A 405 -10.77 -27.06 -11.25
C VAL A 405 -10.13 -25.69 -11.35
N PRO A 406 -8.83 -25.59 -11.71
CA PRO A 406 -8.19 -24.33 -12.05
C PRO A 406 -8.97 -23.58 -13.16
N ALA A 407 -8.91 -22.25 -13.13
CA ALA A 407 -9.57 -21.43 -14.15
C ALA A 407 -9.00 -21.73 -15.54
N ARG A 408 -9.87 -22.08 -16.49
CA ARG A 408 -9.52 -22.26 -17.90
C ARG A 408 -10.01 -21.13 -18.80
N SER A 409 -10.62 -20.13 -18.21
CA SER A 409 -11.09 -18.92 -18.90
C SER A 409 -11.09 -17.75 -17.93
N LEU A 410 -11.08 -16.52 -18.49
CA LEU A 410 -11.16 -15.31 -17.67
C LEU A 410 -12.46 -15.22 -16.88
N ASP A 411 -13.60 -15.77 -17.38
CA ASP A 411 -14.87 -15.77 -16.64
C ASP A 411 -14.78 -16.59 -15.36
N VAL A 412 -14.18 -17.79 -15.44
CA VAL A 412 -13.99 -18.66 -14.28
C VAL A 412 -13.00 -18.01 -13.31
N LEU A 413 -11.91 -17.45 -13.82
CA LEU A 413 -10.90 -16.77 -13.01
C LEU A 413 -11.50 -15.57 -12.27
N GLU A 414 -12.25 -14.71 -12.96
CA GLU A 414 -12.93 -13.55 -12.38
C GLU A 414 -13.86 -13.96 -11.23
N SER A 415 -14.65 -15.02 -11.45
CA SER A 415 -15.52 -15.57 -10.39
C SER A 415 -14.74 -16.12 -9.21
N GLN A 416 -13.62 -16.86 -9.44
CA GLN A 416 -12.79 -17.40 -8.37
C GLN A 416 -12.09 -16.28 -7.59
N LEU A 417 -11.56 -15.26 -8.27
CA LEU A 417 -10.98 -14.08 -7.64
C LEU A 417 -12.00 -13.33 -6.79
N PHE A 418 -13.22 -13.14 -7.32
CA PHE A 418 -14.29 -12.51 -6.55
C PHE A 418 -14.63 -13.32 -5.28
N GLY A 419 -14.75 -14.65 -5.38
CA GLY A 419 -14.93 -15.52 -4.22
C GLY A 419 -13.79 -15.38 -3.20
N THR A 420 -12.55 -15.31 -3.68
CA THR A 420 -11.36 -15.18 -2.84
C THR A 420 -11.28 -13.79 -2.19
N MET A 421 -11.61 -12.73 -2.90
CA MET A 421 -11.69 -11.37 -2.38
C MET A 421 -12.74 -11.26 -1.25
N MET A 422 -13.88 -11.95 -1.38
CA MET A 422 -14.99 -11.86 -0.41
C MET A 422 -14.85 -12.79 0.81
N LEU A 423 -14.14 -13.90 0.69
CA LEU A 423 -14.08 -14.96 1.68
C LEU A 423 -12.66 -15.30 2.14
N GLY A 424 -11.64 -14.77 1.45
CA GLY A 424 -10.24 -15.04 1.74
C GLY A 424 -9.68 -14.15 2.85
N ASP A 425 -8.63 -14.64 3.47
CA ASP A 425 -7.83 -13.97 4.48
C ASP A 425 -6.36 -14.43 4.36
N ASP A 426 -5.54 -14.29 5.42
CA ASP A 426 -4.16 -14.73 5.46
C ASP A 426 -3.98 -16.23 5.15
N ARG A 427 -5.02 -17.05 5.38
CA ARG A 427 -4.99 -18.48 5.02
C ARG A 427 -4.93 -18.70 3.51
N SER A 428 -5.38 -17.73 2.72
CA SER A 428 -5.31 -17.75 1.25
C SER A 428 -3.92 -17.41 0.71
N ILE A 429 -2.98 -16.97 1.56
CA ILE A 429 -1.59 -16.71 1.16
C ILE A 429 -0.76 -17.98 1.39
N ALA A 430 -0.37 -18.64 0.30
CA ALA A 430 0.47 -19.82 0.36
C ALA A 430 1.95 -19.49 0.50
N ALA A 431 2.41 -18.44 -0.19
CA ALA A 431 3.78 -17.93 -0.10
C ALA A 431 3.86 -16.48 -0.54
N THR A 432 4.85 -15.74 0.02
CA THR A 432 5.19 -14.38 -0.38
C THR A 432 6.68 -14.31 -0.69
N TYR A 433 6.99 -13.82 -1.88
CA TYR A 433 8.34 -13.68 -2.40
C TYR A 433 8.73 -12.21 -2.49
N VAL A 434 9.92 -11.90 -1.99
CA VAL A 434 10.51 -10.57 -2.06
C VAL A 434 11.86 -10.68 -2.78
N ALA A 435 12.02 -9.92 -3.86
CA ALA A 435 13.18 -10.00 -4.73
C ALA A 435 13.56 -11.46 -5.09
N GLY A 436 12.54 -12.27 -5.40
CA GLY A 436 12.67 -13.66 -5.80
C GLY A 436 12.96 -14.65 -4.67
N GLU A 437 13.13 -14.22 -3.41
CA GLU A 437 13.32 -15.11 -2.27
C GLU A 437 11.99 -15.35 -1.53
N PRO A 438 11.67 -16.61 -1.14
CA PRO A 438 10.48 -16.91 -0.35
C PRO A 438 10.71 -16.45 1.09
N ILE A 439 10.11 -15.31 1.46
CA ILE A 439 10.24 -14.75 2.82
C ILE A 439 9.13 -15.29 3.74
N TYR A 440 7.96 -15.57 3.19
CA TYR A 440 6.88 -16.25 3.90
C TYR A 440 6.43 -17.49 3.12
N GLN A 441 6.26 -18.59 3.81
CA GLN A 441 5.62 -19.80 3.29
C GLN A 441 4.71 -20.39 4.36
N LYS A 442 3.45 -20.63 3.99
CA LYS A 442 2.48 -21.28 4.87
C LYS A 442 2.96 -22.69 5.18
N ALA A 443 2.99 -23.06 6.46
CA ALA A 443 3.31 -24.42 6.87
C ALA A 443 2.33 -25.41 6.19
N ALA A 444 2.87 -26.51 5.67
CA ALA A 444 2.03 -27.58 5.16
C ALA A 444 1.09 -28.06 6.28
N ALA A 445 -0.20 -28.22 5.99
CA ALA A 445 -1.12 -28.82 6.92
C ALA A 445 -0.61 -30.25 7.24
N GLN A 446 -0.35 -30.51 8.53
CA GLN A 446 0.05 -31.82 9.02
C GLN A 446 -1.11 -32.80 8.92
#